data_c9587e674b0706844c6923ab52201725
#
_entry.id   c9587e674b0706844c6923ab52201725
#
_cell.length_a   1.000
_cell.length_b   1.000
_cell.length_c   1.000
_cell.angle_alpha   90.00
_cell.angle_beta   90.00
_cell.angle_gamma   90.00
#
_symmetry.space_group_name_H-M   'P 1'
#
loop_
_entity.id
_entity.type
_entity.pdbx_description
1 polymer ?
#
loop_
_entity_poly.entity_id
_entity_poly.type
_entity_poly.pdbx_seq_one_letter_code
_entity_poly.pdbx_strand_id
1 'polypeptide(L)'
;MANENPGSPAGKTLPPQPPKPSLSQALFKILKEPADSDPQRVTTRRRRFVIASALGFLGVNFLMFLRFFFPRALYEPKTRFRIGYPSDFGFGVDTKFQNQYRIWVVRNTEGIFVISAICTHLGCTPDWKPSENKFKCPCHGSGYDPEGINFEGPAPRPMDRAHVELDPEGQIVVDLSHVYRWPKGEPSEFGADGAILRNV
;
A
#
# COMPACT_ATOMS: atom_id res chain seq x y z
N MET A 1 68.22 -32.15 -78.01
CA MET A 1 67.02 -32.65 -77.30
C MET A 1 66.24 -31.43 -76.82
N ALA A 2 65.16 -31.13 -77.53
CA ALA A 2 64.34 -30.00 -77.37
C ALA A 2 63.39 -30.14 -76.17
N ASN A 3 63.27 -29.10 -75.37
CA ASN A 3 62.27 -29.01 -74.32
C ASN A 3 61.28 -27.93 -74.69
N GLU A 4 60.09 -28.33 -75.16
CA GLU A 4 58.97 -27.49 -75.44
C GLU A 4 58.19 -27.15 -74.18
N ASN A 5 58.00 -25.88 -73.96
CA ASN A 5 57.20 -25.34 -72.87
C ASN A 5 55.80 -24.98 -73.46
N PRO A 6 54.70 -25.58 -73.02
CA PRO A 6 53.35 -25.26 -73.49
C PRO A 6 52.69 -24.14 -72.69
N GLY A 7 52.34 -23.14 -73.41
CA GLY A 7 51.13 -22.30 -73.36
C GLY A 7 50.65 -21.72 -72.07
N SER A 8 50.90 -20.42 -71.90
CA SER A 8 50.18 -19.55 -70.95
C SER A 8 48.68 -19.47 -71.26
N PRO A 9 47.74 -19.65 -70.32
CA PRO A 9 46.32 -19.47 -70.62
C PRO A 9 45.94 -17.97 -70.71
N ALA A 10 45.26 -17.67 -71.78
CA ALA A 10 44.74 -16.34 -72.15
C ALA A 10 43.92 -15.72 -70.98
N GLY A 11 44.26 -14.49 -70.63
CA GLY A 11 43.55 -13.68 -69.62
C GLY A 11 42.08 -13.49 -70.05
N LYS A 12 41.20 -14.00 -69.15
CA LYS A 12 39.77 -13.67 -69.17
C LYS A 12 39.62 -12.21 -68.69
N THR A 13 39.40 -11.27 -69.59
CA THR A 13 39.00 -9.92 -69.27
C THR A 13 37.64 -9.96 -68.58
N LEU A 14 37.60 -9.53 -67.27
CA LEU A 14 36.33 -9.31 -66.61
C LEU A 14 35.47 -8.30 -67.35
N PRO A 15 34.17 -8.53 -67.50
CA PRO A 15 33.26 -7.54 -68.06
C PRO A 15 33.28 -6.26 -67.21
N PRO A 16 33.13 -5.09 -67.91
CA PRO A 16 33.16 -3.81 -67.18
C PRO A 16 32.04 -3.72 -66.16
N GLN A 17 32.41 -3.37 -64.90
CA GLN A 17 31.44 -3.18 -63.85
C GLN A 17 30.51 -2.01 -64.20
N PRO A 18 29.20 -2.15 -63.96
CA PRO A 18 28.26 -1.05 -64.19
C PRO A 18 28.61 0.15 -63.28
N PRO A 19 28.41 1.38 -63.77
CA PRO A 19 28.72 2.59 -63.01
C PRO A 19 27.97 2.62 -61.70
N LYS A 20 28.69 2.98 -60.61
CA LYS A 20 28.05 3.12 -59.29
C LYS A 20 26.94 4.17 -59.35
N PRO A 21 25.72 3.89 -58.87
CA PRO A 21 24.62 4.85 -58.91
C PRO A 21 24.98 6.13 -58.14
N SER A 22 24.59 7.28 -58.68
CA SER A 22 24.77 8.54 -58.02
C SER A 22 23.98 8.58 -56.70
N LEU A 23 24.44 9.37 -55.73
CA LEU A 23 23.81 9.47 -54.40
C LEU A 23 22.31 9.78 -54.49
N SER A 24 21.92 10.62 -55.49
CA SER A 24 20.52 10.94 -55.76
C SER A 24 19.70 9.74 -56.27
N GLN A 25 20.30 8.89 -57.09
CA GLN A 25 19.64 7.67 -57.58
C GLN A 25 19.52 6.62 -56.48
N ALA A 26 20.52 6.52 -55.60
CA ALA A 26 20.47 5.64 -54.45
C ALA A 26 19.39 6.09 -53.44
N LEU A 27 19.31 7.40 -53.16
CA LEU A 27 18.27 7.96 -52.29
C LEU A 27 16.85 7.78 -52.86
N PHE A 28 16.69 8.01 -54.19
CA PHE A 28 15.41 7.85 -54.86
C PHE A 28 14.94 6.37 -54.88
N LYS A 29 15.89 5.42 -54.98
CA LYS A 29 15.62 3.99 -54.88
C LYS A 29 15.16 3.60 -53.46
N ILE A 30 15.80 4.15 -52.42
CA ILE A 30 15.41 3.92 -51.01
C ILE A 30 14.01 4.48 -50.73
N LEU A 31 13.66 5.65 -51.30
CA LEU A 31 12.35 6.28 -51.10
C LEU A 31 11.22 5.65 -51.93
N LYS A 32 11.53 5.02 -53.06
CA LYS A 32 10.52 4.48 -53.98
C LYS A 32 10.28 2.97 -53.86
N GLU A 33 11.23 2.22 -53.31
CA GLU A 33 10.99 0.82 -52.98
C GLU A 33 10.24 0.72 -51.64
N PRO A 34 9.00 0.23 -51.64
CA PRO A 34 8.36 -0.12 -50.39
C PRO A 34 9.24 -1.16 -49.71
N ALA A 35 9.74 -0.80 -48.51
CA ALA A 35 10.54 -1.72 -47.73
C ALA A 35 9.73 -3.00 -47.51
N ASP A 36 10.17 -4.08 -48.15
CA ASP A 36 9.65 -5.42 -47.99
C ASP A 36 8.45 -5.82 -48.88
N SER A 37 8.72 -6.04 -50.16
CA SER A 37 7.77 -6.64 -51.12
C SER A 37 7.77 -8.18 -51.08
N ASP A 38 8.56 -8.81 -50.21
CA ASP A 38 8.56 -10.26 -50.07
C ASP A 38 7.45 -10.69 -49.10
N PRO A 39 6.37 -11.33 -49.61
CA PRO A 39 5.25 -11.75 -48.76
C PRO A 39 5.66 -12.73 -47.63
N GLN A 40 6.71 -13.48 -47.86
CA GLN A 40 7.26 -14.39 -46.80
C GLN A 40 7.92 -13.61 -45.64
N ARG A 41 8.64 -12.53 -45.95
CA ARG A 41 9.24 -11.65 -44.94
C ARG A 41 8.21 -10.91 -44.11
N VAL A 42 7.17 -10.40 -44.73
CA VAL A 42 6.06 -9.68 -44.07
C VAL A 42 5.33 -10.60 -43.11
N THR A 43 5.03 -11.83 -43.52
CA THR A 43 4.37 -12.81 -42.63
C THR A 43 5.25 -13.22 -41.48
N THR A 44 6.56 -13.38 -41.67
CA THR A 44 7.52 -13.72 -40.60
C THR A 44 7.67 -12.57 -39.61
N ARG A 45 7.71 -11.30 -40.02
CA ARG A 45 7.75 -10.14 -39.16
C ARG A 45 6.48 -10.01 -38.32
N ARG A 46 5.30 -10.14 -38.93
CA ARG A 46 4.01 -10.13 -38.23
C ARG A 46 3.93 -11.24 -37.20
N ARG A 47 4.33 -12.46 -37.55
CA ARG A 47 4.37 -13.60 -36.64
C ARG A 47 5.32 -13.35 -35.47
N ARG A 48 6.53 -12.83 -35.69
CA ARG A 48 7.49 -12.49 -34.63
C ARG A 48 6.92 -11.39 -33.72
N PHE A 49 6.27 -10.37 -34.27
CA PHE A 49 5.64 -9.31 -33.50
C PHE A 49 4.53 -9.85 -32.61
N VAL A 50 3.64 -10.68 -33.15
CA VAL A 50 2.54 -11.31 -32.38
C VAL A 50 3.11 -12.19 -31.26
N ILE A 51 4.12 -13.00 -31.56
CA ILE A 51 4.76 -13.86 -30.55
C ILE A 51 5.44 -13.00 -29.46
N ALA A 52 6.18 -11.96 -29.84
CA ALA A 52 6.84 -11.07 -28.89
C ALA A 52 5.82 -10.34 -28.00
N SER A 53 4.69 -9.87 -28.57
CA SER A 53 3.61 -9.24 -27.82
C SER A 53 2.94 -10.22 -26.84
N ALA A 54 2.69 -11.45 -27.28
CA ALA A 54 2.13 -12.50 -26.43
C ALA A 54 3.07 -12.87 -25.28
N LEU A 55 4.35 -13.03 -25.57
CA LEU A 55 5.37 -13.31 -24.52
C LEU A 55 5.53 -12.14 -23.56
N GLY A 56 5.51 -10.90 -24.06
CA GLY A 56 5.52 -9.70 -23.22
C GLY A 56 4.29 -9.63 -22.31
N PHE A 57 3.11 -9.87 -22.84
CA PHE A 57 1.88 -9.94 -22.05
C PHE A 57 1.93 -11.03 -20.99
N LEU A 58 2.34 -12.24 -21.35
CA LEU A 58 2.52 -13.34 -20.40
C LEU A 58 3.57 -13.02 -19.33
N GLY A 59 4.68 -12.39 -19.73
CA GLY A 59 5.74 -11.97 -18.79
C GLY A 59 5.23 -10.95 -17.76
N VAL A 60 4.50 -9.93 -18.22
CA VAL A 60 3.91 -8.92 -17.31
C VAL A 60 2.89 -9.56 -16.36
N ASN A 61 2.00 -10.43 -16.88
CA ASN A 61 1.04 -11.13 -16.03
C ASN A 61 1.72 -12.05 -15.03
N PHE A 62 2.78 -12.74 -15.43
CA PHE A 62 3.57 -13.58 -14.54
C PHE A 62 4.27 -12.78 -13.43
N LEU A 63 4.86 -11.63 -13.76
CA LEU A 63 5.44 -10.72 -12.76
C LEU A 63 4.37 -10.18 -11.79
N MET A 64 3.18 -9.83 -12.29
CA MET A 64 2.07 -9.40 -11.45
C MET A 64 1.59 -10.54 -10.53
N PHE A 65 1.54 -11.77 -11.06
CA PHE A 65 1.23 -12.96 -10.27
C PHE A 65 2.28 -13.22 -9.18
N LEU A 66 3.58 -13.18 -9.51
CA LEU A 66 4.65 -13.28 -8.52
C LEU A 66 4.53 -12.21 -7.44
N ARG A 67 4.21 -10.96 -7.82
CA ARG A 67 4.00 -9.87 -6.87
C ARG A 67 2.87 -10.15 -5.86
N PHE A 68 1.89 -10.97 -6.23
CA PHE A 68 0.83 -11.40 -5.30
C PHE A 68 1.37 -12.28 -4.16
N PHE A 69 2.38 -13.11 -4.44
CA PHE A 69 2.99 -14.00 -3.44
C PHE A 69 4.09 -13.34 -2.60
N PHE A 70 4.66 -12.21 -3.07
CA PHE A 70 5.55 -11.44 -2.22
C PHE A 70 4.71 -10.64 -1.22
N PRO A 71 4.78 -10.95 0.09
CA PRO A 71 4.12 -10.12 1.08
C PRO A 71 4.68 -8.69 0.89
N ARG A 72 3.80 -7.73 0.69
CA ARG A 72 4.17 -6.33 0.88
C ARG A 72 4.70 -6.27 2.30
N ALA A 73 5.90 -5.76 2.48
CA ALA A 73 6.38 -5.44 3.81
C ALA A 73 5.24 -4.65 4.46
N LEU A 74 4.50 -5.31 5.35
CA LEU A 74 3.41 -4.70 6.06
C LEU A 74 4.09 -3.63 6.90
N TYR A 75 3.85 -2.38 6.54
CA TYR A 75 4.08 -1.29 7.46
C TYR A 75 3.04 -1.50 8.56
N GLU A 76 3.43 -2.28 9.57
CA GLU A 76 2.64 -2.40 10.78
C GLU A 76 2.75 -1.05 11.49
N PRO A 77 1.65 -0.30 11.59
CA PRO A 77 1.67 0.92 12.36
C PRO A 77 2.10 0.54 13.78
N LYS A 78 2.99 1.34 14.37
CA LYS A 78 3.41 1.10 15.76
C LYS A 78 2.17 1.12 16.64
N THR A 79 1.80 -0.03 17.16
CA THR A 79 0.63 -0.19 18.03
C THR A 79 0.92 0.29 19.44
N ARG A 80 2.21 0.36 19.82
CA ARG A 80 2.68 0.78 21.14
C ARG A 80 3.45 2.11 21.04
N PHE A 81 3.00 3.12 21.78
CA PHE A 81 3.57 4.47 21.76
C PHE A 81 3.35 5.19 23.09
N ARG A 82 4.18 6.20 23.35
CA ARG A 82 4.10 7.07 24.54
C ARG A 82 3.21 8.27 24.23
N ILE A 83 2.39 8.68 25.20
CA ILE A 83 1.48 9.83 25.06
C ILE A 83 1.80 10.99 26.02
N GLY A 84 2.74 10.81 26.94
CA GLY A 84 3.16 11.83 27.91
C GLY A 84 2.96 11.37 29.35
N TYR A 85 3.04 12.33 30.28
CA TYR A 85 2.92 12.05 31.70
C TYR A 85 1.45 12.15 32.17
N PRO A 86 1.08 11.45 33.24
CA PRO A 86 -0.28 11.57 33.83
C PRO A 86 -0.67 13.01 34.16
N SER A 87 0.31 13.85 34.53
CA SER A 87 0.10 15.26 34.85
C SER A 87 -0.30 16.13 33.64
N ASP A 88 -0.05 15.63 32.43
CA ASP A 88 -0.35 16.36 31.19
C ASP A 88 -1.84 16.29 30.83
N PHE A 89 -2.61 15.41 31.51
CA PHE A 89 -4.03 15.16 31.25
C PHE A 89 -4.88 15.69 32.40
N GLY A 90 -5.74 16.63 32.10
CA GLY A 90 -6.76 17.13 33.01
C GLY A 90 -7.96 16.17 33.15
N PHE A 91 -8.85 16.45 34.09
CA PHE A 91 -10.12 15.70 34.22
C PHE A 91 -10.98 15.86 32.96
N GLY A 92 -11.60 14.76 32.55
CA GLY A 92 -12.47 14.68 31.36
C GLY A 92 -11.80 14.02 30.16
N VAL A 93 -12.28 14.34 28.98
CA VAL A 93 -11.87 13.72 27.71
C VAL A 93 -10.88 14.63 26.99
N ASP A 94 -9.69 14.09 26.69
CA ASP A 94 -8.67 14.73 25.86
C ASP A 94 -8.72 14.13 24.46
N THR A 95 -8.88 14.97 23.46
CA THR A 95 -8.99 14.59 22.04
C THR A 95 -7.70 14.79 21.23
N LYS A 96 -6.61 15.21 21.89
CA LYS A 96 -5.32 15.55 21.25
C LYS A 96 -4.79 14.46 20.31
N PHE A 97 -4.98 13.21 20.67
CA PHE A 97 -4.47 12.06 19.94
C PHE A 97 -5.47 11.41 18.97
N GLN A 98 -6.66 11.99 18.81
CA GLN A 98 -7.72 11.46 17.94
C GLN A 98 -7.25 11.32 16.48
N ASN A 99 -6.62 12.34 15.93
CA ASN A 99 -6.20 12.36 14.52
C ASN A 99 -4.97 11.47 14.26
N GLN A 100 -4.06 11.37 15.22
CA GLN A 100 -2.80 10.66 15.05
C GLN A 100 -2.92 9.16 15.31
N TYR A 101 -3.60 8.78 16.38
CA TYR A 101 -3.68 7.39 16.86
C TYR A 101 -5.11 6.86 16.95
N ARG A 102 -6.12 7.68 16.65
CA ARG A 102 -7.54 7.33 16.81
C ARG A 102 -7.86 6.87 18.22
N ILE A 103 -7.44 7.66 19.20
CA ILE A 103 -7.70 7.43 20.63
C ILE A 103 -8.16 8.70 21.33
N TRP A 104 -8.84 8.54 22.45
CA TRP A 104 -9.08 9.57 23.43
C TRP A 104 -8.51 9.15 24.76
N VAL A 105 -7.88 10.10 25.46
CA VAL A 105 -7.42 9.90 26.83
C VAL A 105 -8.49 10.45 27.76
N VAL A 106 -8.94 9.64 28.69
CA VAL A 106 -9.99 10.04 29.63
C VAL A 106 -9.44 9.92 31.05
N ARG A 107 -9.56 11.00 31.82
CA ARG A 107 -9.23 11.02 33.23
C ARG A 107 -10.52 11.23 34.05
N ASN A 108 -10.78 10.31 34.94
CA ASN A 108 -11.87 10.40 35.91
C ASN A 108 -11.35 10.23 37.35
N THR A 109 -12.23 10.07 38.34
CA THR A 109 -11.87 9.88 39.75
C THR A 109 -11.22 8.55 40.03
N GLU A 110 -11.36 7.54 39.15
CA GLU A 110 -10.77 6.21 39.30
C GLU A 110 -9.35 6.14 38.76
N GLY A 111 -9.03 7.00 37.75
CA GLY A 111 -7.72 7.00 37.08
C GLY A 111 -7.76 7.51 35.66
N ILE A 112 -6.77 7.09 34.87
CA ILE A 112 -6.63 7.42 33.47
C ILE A 112 -6.81 6.16 32.62
N PHE A 113 -7.64 6.23 31.61
CA PHE A 113 -7.81 5.16 30.62
C PHE A 113 -7.87 5.73 29.20
N VAL A 114 -7.65 4.88 28.24
CA VAL A 114 -7.62 5.26 26.82
C VAL A 114 -8.70 4.51 26.06
N ILE A 115 -9.58 5.26 25.39
CA ILE A 115 -10.64 4.72 24.54
C ILE A 115 -10.15 4.67 23.10
N SER A 116 -10.33 3.54 22.43
CA SER A 116 -10.17 3.41 21.00
C SER A 116 -11.29 4.16 20.28
N ALA A 117 -10.96 5.17 19.46
CA ALA A 117 -11.92 6.04 18.78
C ALA A 117 -12.60 5.32 17.60
N ILE A 118 -13.11 4.13 17.85
CA ILE A 118 -13.74 3.26 16.85
C ILE A 118 -15.15 2.90 17.31
N CYS A 119 -16.13 3.41 16.57
CA CYS A 119 -17.54 3.09 16.82
C CYS A 119 -17.81 1.60 16.61
N THR A 120 -18.39 0.95 17.60
CA THR A 120 -18.64 -0.49 17.59
C THR A 120 -19.76 -0.92 16.65
N HIS A 121 -20.45 0.05 15.98
CA HIS A 121 -21.42 -0.25 14.92
C HIS A 121 -20.69 -0.70 13.63
N LEU A 122 -19.96 0.21 12.96
CA LEU A 122 -19.28 -0.05 11.67
C LEU A 122 -17.90 0.63 11.57
N GLY A 123 -17.26 0.95 12.69
CA GLY A 123 -15.87 1.40 12.70
C GLY A 123 -15.61 2.87 12.39
N CYS A 124 -16.65 3.72 12.28
CA CYS A 124 -16.48 5.16 12.15
C CYS A 124 -15.80 5.75 13.40
N THR A 125 -15.21 6.93 13.28
CA THR A 125 -14.68 7.66 14.43
C THR A 125 -15.77 8.59 14.95
N PRO A 126 -16.28 8.42 16.20
CA PRO A 126 -17.19 9.37 16.81
C PRO A 126 -16.50 10.70 17.10
N ASP A 127 -17.28 11.78 17.20
CA ASP A 127 -16.82 13.10 17.63
C ASP A 127 -17.13 13.32 19.10
N TRP A 128 -16.18 13.86 19.85
CA TRP A 128 -16.44 14.34 21.21
C TRP A 128 -17.23 15.66 21.15
N LYS A 129 -18.32 15.74 21.87
CA LYS A 129 -19.17 16.92 22.01
C LYS A 129 -19.10 17.48 23.44
N PRO A 130 -18.18 18.41 23.73
CA PRO A 130 -17.97 18.89 25.10
C PRO A 130 -19.22 19.51 25.72
N SER A 131 -20.03 20.22 24.91
CA SER A 131 -21.26 20.86 25.37
C SER A 131 -22.35 19.86 25.78
N GLU A 132 -22.30 18.64 25.27
CA GLU A 132 -23.28 17.59 25.55
C GLU A 132 -22.68 16.48 26.40
N ASN A 133 -21.38 16.58 26.73
CA ASN A 133 -20.62 15.60 27.52
C ASN A 133 -20.78 14.17 27.00
N LYS A 134 -20.71 14.00 25.65
CA LYS A 134 -20.86 12.69 24.98
C LYS A 134 -20.06 12.58 23.71
N PHE A 135 -19.79 11.36 23.29
CA PHE A 135 -19.33 11.06 21.94
C PHE A 135 -20.53 10.82 21.02
N LYS A 136 -20.50 11.38 19.82
CA LYS A 136 -21.55 11.18 18.80
C LYS A 136 -20.94 10.71 17.50
N CYS A 137 -21.37 9.54 17.04
CA CYS A 137 -20.91 8.99 15.77
C CYS A 137 -21.66 9.64 14.61
N PRO A 138 -20.97 10.30 13.65
CA PRO A 138 -21.61 11.01 12.56
C PRO A 138 -22.24 10.10 11.51
N CYS A 139 -21.82 8.82 11.45
CA CYS A 139 -22.27 7.90 10.42
C CYS A 139 -23.75 7.48 10.61
N HIS A 140 -24.11 7.01 11.80
CA HIS A 140 -25.47 6.50 12.08
C HIS A 140 -26.01 6.92 13.46
N GLY A 141 -25.39 7.93 14.06
CA GLY A 141 -25.91 8.58 15.26
C GLY A 141 -25.72 7.81 16.57
N SER A 142 -24.85 6.81 16.64
CA SER A 142 -24.53 6.16 17.92
C SER A 142 -23.96 7.17 18.93
N GLY A 143 -24.49 7.18 20.14
CA GLY A 143 -24.06 8.01 21.27
C GLY A 143 -23.37 7.17 22.34
N TYR A 144 -22.29 7.75 22.89
CA TYR A 144 -21.54 7.14 24.01
C TYR A 144 -21.28 8.21 25.07
N ASP A 145 -21.32 7.81 26.33
CA ASP A 145 -20.95 8.66 27.43
C ASP A 145 -19.43 8.94 27.49
N PRO A 146 -18.92 9.78 28.42
CA PRO A 146 -17.48 10.06 28.54
C PRO A 146 -16.62 8.83 28.80
N GLU A 147 -17.17 7.74 29.30
CA GLU A 147 -16.46 6.48 29.55
C GLU A 147 -16.49 5.54 28.34
N GLY A 148 -17.14 5.92 27.26
CA GLY A 148 -17.27 5.12 26.06
C GLY A 148 -18.42 4.11 26.09
N ILE A 149 -19.33 4.21 27.07
CA ILE A 149 -20.49 3.32 27.18
C ILE A 149 -21.57 3.80 26.21
N ASN A 150 -22.06 2.91 25.38
CA ASN A 150 -23.11 3.23 24.42
C ASN A 150 -24.49 3.35 25.12
N PHE A 151 -25.21 4.40 24.85
CA PHE A 151 -26.56 4.62 25.36
C PHE A 151 -27.59 4.95 24.27
N GLU A 152 -27.12 5.25 23.04
CA GLU A 152 -27.99 5.70 21.95
C GLU A 152 -27.50 5.11 20.60
N GLY A 153 -28.43 4.83 19.70
CA GLY A 153 -28.18 4.44 18.33
C GLY A 153 -27.84 2.97 18.14
N PRO A 154 -27.35 2.60 16.94
CA PRO A 154 -27.22 1.20 16.53
C PRO A 154 -25.97 0.49 17.07
N ALA A 155 -25.07 1.15 17.79
CA ALA A 155 -23.88 0.51 18.35
C ALA A 155 -24.28 -0.57 19.37
N PRO A 156 -23.80 -1.83 19.22
CA PRO A 156 -24.25 -2.95 20.02
C PRO A 156 -23.60 -3.01 21.41
N ARG A 157 -22.47 -2.34 21.65
CA ARG A 157 -21.68 -2.41 22.87
C ARG A 157 -20.82 -1.16 23.08
N PRO A 158 -20.23 -0.95 24.26
CA PRO A 158 -19.26 0.09 24.53
C PRO A 158 -18.06 0.08 23.58
N MET A 159 -17.39 1.22 23.44
CA MET A 159 -16.11 1.32 22.74
C MET A 159 -15.00 0.61 23.54
N ASP A 160 -14.01 0.07 22.80
CA ASP A 160 -12.93 -0.68 23.42
C ASP A 160 -11.96 0.24 24.17
N ARG A 161 -11.40 -0.21 25.27
CA ARG A 161 -10.30 0.45 25.98
C ARG A 161 -8.97 -0.16 25.56
N ALA A 162 -7.98 0.68 25.25
CA ALA A 162 -6.62 0.25 24.96
C ALA A 162 -5.88 -0.11 26.25
N HIS A 163 -4.89 -0.98 26.13
CA HIS A 163 -3.98 -1.27 27.24
C HIS A 163 -3.11 -0.05 27.53
N VAL A 164 -3.00 0.29 28.81
CA VAL A 164 -2.21 1.40 29.32
C VAL A 164 -1.31 0.94 30.46
N GLU A 165 -0.06 1.41 30.44
CA GLU A 165 0.91 1.16 31.50
C GLU A 165 1.82 2.38 31.69
N LEU A 166 2.55 2.45 32.78
CA LEU A 166 3.61 3.44 32.98
C LEU A 166 4.95 2.80 32.62
N ASP A 167 5.75 3.53 31.85
CA ASP A 167 7.15 3.15 31.65
C ASP A 167 8.01 3.49 32.88
N PRO A 168 9.29 3.04 32.92
CA PRO A 168 10.19 3.36 34.01
C PRO A 168 10.42 4.86 34.23
N GLU A 169 10.19 5.67 33.22
CA GLU A 169 10.30 7.12 33.26
C GLU A 169 9.01 7.80 33.76
N GLY A 170 7.94 7.03 34.00
CA GLY A 170 6.64 7.51 34.47
C GLY A 170 5.74 8.08 33.35
N GLN A 171 6.06 7.81 32.10
CA GLN A 171 5.20 8.19 30.98
C GLN A 171 4.15 7.11 30.71
N ILE A 172 2.98 7.54 30.24
CA ILE A 172 1.91 6.63 29.83
C ILE A 172 2.26 6.02 28.48
N VAL A 173 2.34 4.71 28.44
CA VAL A 173 2.46 3.90 27.23
C VAL A 173 1.11 3.31 26.91
N VAL A 174 0.66 3.49 25.68
CA VAL A 174 -0.58 2.92 25.15
C VAL A 174 -0.22 1.80 24.19
N ASP A 175 -0.89 0.66 24.31
CA ASP A 175 -0.77 -0.47 23.37
C ASP A 175 -2.13 -0.80 22.76
N LEU A 176 -2.29 -0.50 21.49
CA LEU A 176 -3.51 -0.79 20.72
C LEU A 176 -3.59 -2.23 20.22
N SER A 177 -2.54 -3.04 20.39
CA SER A 177 -2.58 -4.46 20.06
C SER A 177 -3.38 -5.27 21.10
N HIS A 178 -3.48 -4.73 22.30
CA HIS A 178 -4.26 -5.30 23.39
C HIS A 178 -5.39 -4.35 23.77
N VAL A 179 -6.64 -4.80 23.59
CA VAL A 179 -7.83 -4.01 23.92
C VAL A 179 -8.74 -4.78 24.85
N TYR A 180 -9.34 -4.04 25.78
CA TYR A 180 -10.34 -4.54 26.74
C TYR A 180 -11.73 -4.24 26.20
N ARG A 181 -12.61 -5.22 26.32
CA ARG A 181 -13.96 -5.19 25.73
C ARG A 181 -15.04 -5.35 26.78
N TRP A 182 -16.21 -4.90 26.41
CA TRP A 182 -17.42 -5.19 27.17
C TRP A 182 -18.49 -5.68 26.21
N PRO A 183 -18.50 -6.98 25.86
CA PRO A 183 -19.52 -7.57 25.02
C PRO A 183 -20.88 -7.55 25.71
N LYS A 184 -21.95 -7.49 24.91
CA LYS A 184 -23.31 -7.47 25.47
C LYS A 184 -23.63 -8.79 26.16
N GLY A 185 -24.00 -8.70 27.44
CA GLY A 185 -24.34 -9.87 28.26
C GLY A 185 -23.17 -10.56 28.94
N GLU A 186 -21.94 -10.05 28.77
CA GLU A 186 -20.74 -10.54 29.42
C GLU A 186 -20.22 -9.55 30.46
N PRO A 187 -19.38 -9.98 31.43
CA PRO A 187 -18.75 -9.07 32.35
C PRO A 187 -17.80 -8.10 31.66
N SER A 188 -17.72 -6.89 32.18
CA SER A 188 -16.83 -5.84 31.65
C SER A 188 -15.36 -6.16 31.97
N GLU A 189 -14.50 -6.05 30.99
CA GLU A 189 -13.05 -6.13 31.18
C GLU A 189 -12.42 -4.76 31.56
N PHE A 190 -13.21 -3.69 31.65
CA PHE A 190 -12.71 -2.32 31.90
C PHE A 190 -12.09 -2.12 33.27
N GLY A 191 -12.33 -3.03 34.19
CA GLY A 191 -11.68 -3.06 35.51
C GLY A 191 -10.38 -3.86 35.58
N ALA A 192 -10.00 -4.54 34.48
CA ALA A 192 -8.80 -5.36 34.44
C ALA A 192 -7.51 -4.51 34.53
N ASP A 193 -6.43 -5.17 34.95
CA ASP A 193 -5.10 -4.53 34.99
C ASP A 193 -4.68 -4.09 33.58
N GLY A 194 -4.26 -2.84 33.47
CA GLY A 194 -3.91 -2.22 32.20
C GLY A 194 -5.10 -1.65 31.39
N ALA A 195 -6.36 -1.88 31.81
CA ALA A 195 -7.50 -1.17 31.21
C ALA A 195 -7.66 0.24 31.75
N ILE A 196 -7.12 0.50 32.94
CA ILE A 196 -7.13 1.79 33.63
C ILE A 196 -5.88 1.91 34.52
N LEU A 197 -5.23 3.06 34.47
CA LEU A 197 -4.15 3.46 35.38
C LEU A 197 -4.78 4.09 36.63
N ARG A 198 -4.72 3.38 37.75
CA ARG A 198 -5.19 3.87 39.04
C ARG A 198 -4.07 4.56 39.80
N ASN A 199 -4.42 5.51 40.69
CA ASN A 199 -3.48 6.21 41.57
C ASN A 199 -2.39 7.04 40.84
N VAL A 200 -2.72 7.69 39.70
CA VAL A 200 -1.85 8.54 38.90
C VAL A 200 -2.34 9.99 38.87
#